data_0418f137f35e82ae73514bccb8357529
#
_entry.id   0418f137f35e82ae73514bccb8357529
#
_cell.length_a   1.000
_cell.length_b   1.000
_cell.length_c   1.000
_cell.angle_alpha   90.00
_cell.angle_beta   90.00
_cell.angle_gamma   90.00
#
_symmetry.space_group_name_H-M   'P 1'
#
loop_
_entity.id
_entity.type
_entity.pdbx_description
1 polymer ?
#
loop_
_entity_poly.entity_id
_entity_poly.type
_entity_poly.pdbx_seq_one_letter_code
_entity_poly.pdbx_strand_id
1 'polypeptide(L)'
;MRVYVNGIGLIAPGLNGWAASVPILAGSADYIAGPLTIPVLEILPPAERRRTPTVVKLAIAAGCEALANAGQAAAKIATVFTSSGGDGDVIHQICETLTEPEREVSPTRFHNSVHNAPAGYWGIATGAHEPSTSLCAYDASFAAGLIEAATQVSIDGHSVLLVAYDAPYPE
;
A
#
# COMPACT_ATOMS: atom_id res chain seq x y z
N MET A 1 -26.21 3.47 -4.23
CA MET A 1 -24.92 3.16 -4.86
C MET A 1 -24.70 1.65 -4.75
N ARG A 2 -24.22 0.98 -5.82
CA ARG A 2 -23.85 -0.44 -5.82
C ARG A 2 -22.48 -0.56 -6.51
N VAL A 3 -21.50 -1.10 -5.82
CA VAL A 3 -20.16 -1.38 -6.34
C VAL A 3 -19.83 -2.86 -6.12
N TYR A 4 -18.90 -3.40 -6.89
CA TYR A 4 -18.47 -4.79 -6.81
C TYR A 4 -16.97 -4.87 -6.56
N VAL A 5 -16.55 -5.87 -5.79
CA VAL A 5 -15.12 -6.18 -5.57
C VAL A 5 -14.74 -7.28 -6.55
N ASN A 6 -13.84 -6.98 -7.48
CA ASN A 6 -13.43 -7.89 -8.56
C ASN A 6 -12.21 -8.73 -8.19
N GLY A 7 -11.38 -8.25 -7.28
CA GLY A 7 -10.19 -8.95 -6.79
C GLY A 7 -9.72 -8.37 -5.48
N ILE A 8 -9.08 -9.20 -4.67
CA ILE A 8 -8.53 -8.83 -3.36
C ILE A 8 -7.09 -9.31 -3.29
N GLY A 9 -6.20 -8.49 -2.71
CA GLY A 9 -4.87 -8.85 -2.29
C GLY A 9 -4.74 -8.65 -0.78
N LEU A 10 -4.02 -9.53 -0.10
CA LEU A 10 -3.84 -9.47 1.34
C LEU A 10 -2.44 -9.93 1.74
N ILE A 11 -1.72 -9.06 2.45
CA ILE A 11 -0.42 -9.37 3.01
C ILE A 11 -0.37 -8.84 4.43
N ALA A 12 -0.20 -9.74 5.39
CA ALA A 12 -0.05 -9.41 6.80
C ALA A 12 0.75 -10.52 7.52
N PRO A 13 1.24 -10.29 8.75
CA PRO A 13 1.87 -11.35 9.53
C PRO A 13 0.98 -12.60 9.60
N GLY A 14 1.50 -13.75 9.17
CA GLY A 14 0.74 -15.01 9.13
C GLY A 14 -0.33 -15.10 8.03
N LEU A 15 -0.55 -14.06 7.22
CA LEU A 15 -1.50 -14.02 6.11
C LEU A 15 -0.78 -13.69 4.81
N ASN A 16 -0.42 -14.74 4.07
CA ASN A 16 0.43 -14.65 2.87
C ASN A 16 -0.40 -14.83 1.59
N GLY A 17 -1.09 -13.78 1.17
CA GLY A 17 -1.95 -13.75 0.01
C GLY A 17 -3.42 -14.07 0.32
N TRP A 18 -4.31 -13.57 -0.54
CA TRP A 18 -5.76 -13.69 -0.37
C TRP A 18 -6.23 -15.15 -0.33
N ALA A 19 -5.84 -15.94 -1.32
CA ALA A 19 -6.31 -17.33 -1.45
C ALA A 19 -5.96 -18.19 -0.23
N ALA A 20 -4.73 -18.04 0.31
CA ALA A 20 -4.28 -18.75 1.50
C ALA A 20 -4.96 -18.23 2.79
N SER A 21 -5.37 -16.98 2.81
CA SER A 21 -5.94 -16.33 4.00
C SER A 21 -7.46 -16.51 4.12
N VAL A 22 -8.18 -16.81 3.03
CA VAL A 22 -9.63 -16.99 3.03
C VAL A 22 -10.11 -18.01 4.06
N PRO A 23 -9.54 -19.23 4.19
CA PRO A 23 -9.99 -20.19 5.20
C PRO A 23 -9.82 -19.68 6.63
N ILE A 24 -8.75 -18.91 6.90
CA ILE A 24 -8.48 -18.32 8.21
C ILE A 24 -9.50 -17.23 8.52
N LEU A 25 -9.74 -16.32 7.57
CA LEU A 25 -10.71 -15.23 7.71
C LEU A 25 -12.15 -15.73 7.81
N ALA A 26 -12.46 -16.85 7.17
CA ALA A 26 -13.76 -17.52 7.26
C ALA A 26 -13.94 -18.37 8.54
N GLY A 27 -12.91 -18.48 9.39
CA GLY A 27 -12.95 -19.29 10.61
C GLY A 27 -12.93 -20.81 10.37
N SER A 28 -12.56 -21.27 9.17
CA SER A 28 -12.44 -22.69 8.85
C SER A 28 -11.02 -23.24 9.00
N ALA A 29 -10.05 -22.37 9.27
CA ALA A 29 -8.68 -22.71 9.65
C ALA A 29 -8.19 -21.77 10.74
N ASP A 30 -7.30 -22.27 11.61
CA ASP A 30 -6.74 -21.50 12.70
C ASP A 30 -5.75 -20.43 12.16
N TYR A 31 -5.78 -19.25 12.77
CA TYR A 31 -4.73 -18.25 12.53
C TYR A 31 -3.48 -18.61 13.32
N ILE A 32 -2.37 -18.72 12.62
CA ILE A 32 -1.04 -18.92 13.21
C ILE A 32 -0.21 -17.67 12.97
N ALA A 33 0.17 -16.99 14.04
CA ALA A 33 1.04 -15.83 13.96
C ALA A 33 2.39 -16.22 13.31
N GLY A 34 2.83 -15.44 12.35
CA GLY A 34 4.06 -15.70 11.60
C GLY A 34 4.73 -14.40 11.19
N PRO A 35 5.96 -14.47 10.66
CA PRO A 35 6.64 -13.28 10.16
C PRO A 35 5.90 -12.69 8.97
N LEU A 36 6.04 -11.37 8.80
CA LEU A 36 5.61 -10.70 7.60
C LEU A 36 6.48 -11.16 6.42
N THR A 37 5.86 -11.69 5.37
CA THR A 37 6.55 -12.10 4.16
C THR A 37 6.11 -11.25 2.97
N ILE A 38 7.03 -10.43 2.46
CA ILE A 38 6.77 -9.60 1.28
C ILE A 38 7.43 -10.27 0.06
N PRO A 39 6.69 -10.54 -1.02
CA PRO A 39 7.26 -11.10 -2.23
C PRO A 39 8.26 -10.13 -2.88
N VAL A 40 9.22 -10.66 -3.63
CA VAL A 40 10.15 -9.83 -4.39
C VAL A 40 9.38 -9.06 -5.46
N LEU A 41 9.44 -7.74 -5.42
CA LEU A 41 8.76 -6.86 -6.37
C LEU A 41 9.59 -6.70 -7.65
N GLU A 42 9.54 -7.68 -8.53
CA GLU A 42 10.26 -7.64 -9.81
C GLU A 42 9.77 -6.52 -10.74
N ILE A 43 8.55 -6.06 -10.54
CA ILE A 43 7.96 -4.92 -11.25
C ILE A 43 8.70 -3.59 -10.98
N LEU A 44 9.42 -3.47 -9.86
CA LEU A 44 10.27 -2.31 -9.56
C LEU A 44 11.67 -2.49 -10.16
N PRO A 45 12.22 -1.44 -10.81
CA PRO A 45 13.62 -1.42 -11.21
C PRO A 45 14.54 -1.74 -10.02
N PRO A 46 15.67 -2.45 -10.21
CA PRO A 46 16.53 -2.88 -9.10
C PRO A 46 17.04 -1.74 -8.21
N ALA A 47 17.29 -0.56 -8.79
CA ALA A 47 17.72 0.61 -8.04
C ALA A 47 16.61 1.15 -7.12
N GLU A 48 15.38 1.23 -7.64
CA GLU A 48 14.21 1.66 -6.86
C GLU A 48 13.88 0.63 -5.78
N ARG A 49 13.83 -0.66 -6.11
CA ARG A 49 13.53 -1.74 -5.16
C ARG A 49 14.44 -1.72 -3.93
N ARG A 50 15.72 -1.33 -4.07
CA ARG A 50 16.65 -1.19 -2.94
C ARG A 50 16.33 -0.01 -2.04
N ARG A 51 15.78 1.07 -2.59
CA ARG A 51 15.44 2.30 -1.85
C ARG A 51 14.02 2.32 -1.30
N THR A 52 13.18 1.40 -1.78
CA THR A 52 11.77 1.33 -1.41
C THR A 52 11.62 0.86 0.04
N PRO A 53 10.95 1.63 0.91
CA PRO A 53 10.65 1.22 2.28
C PRO A 53 9.72 0.02 2.35
N THR A 54 9.67 -0.63 3.52
CA THR A 54 8.84 -1.81 3.77
C THR A 54 7.36 -1.54 3.53
N VAL A 55 6.84 -0.43 4.05
CA VAL A 55 5.43 -0.07 3.92
C VAL A 55 5.02 0.14 2.46
N VAL A 56 5.91 0.73 1.65
CA VAL A 56 5.68 0.91 0.21
C VAL A 56 5.68 -0.45 -0.51
N LYS A 57 6.61 -1.34 -0.14
CA LYS A 57 6.65 -2.71 -0.71
C LYS A 57 5.38 -3.48 -0.41
N LEU A 58 4.84 -3.36 0.82
CA LEU A 58 3.57 -3.96 1.21
C LEU A 58 2.42 -3.46 0.34
N ALA A 59 2.30 -2.15 0.20
CA ALA A 59 1.24 -1.52 -0.59
C ALA A 59 1.29 -1.98 -2.06
N ILE A 60 2.47 -2.00 -2.68
CA ILE A 60 2.64 -2.46 -4.07
C ILE A 60 2.31 -3.95 -4.18
N ALA A 61 2.81 -4.80 -3.28
CA ALA A 61 2.59 -6.24 -3.34
C ALA A 61 1.10 -6.60 -3.22
N ALA A 62 0.39 -6.01 -2.25
CA ALA A 62 -1.05 -6.23 -2.08
C ALA A 62 -1.85 -5.72 -3.29
N GLY A 63 -1.49 -4.54 -3.82
CA GLY A 63 -2.11 -3.99 -5.03
C GLY A 63 -1.91 -4.87 -6.26
N CYS A 64 -0.69 -5.40 -6.47
CA CYS A 64 -0.40 -6.33 -7.57
C CYS A 64 -1.21 -7.62 -7.45
N GLU A 65 -1.33 -8.20 -6.26
CA GLU A 65 -2.14 -9.39 -6.03
C GLU A 65 -3.63 -9.12 -6.32
N ALA A 66 -4.17 -8.00 -5.83
CA ALA A 66 -5.56 -7.63 -6.08
C ALA A 66 -5.86 -7.52 -7.58
N LEU A 67 -4.98 -6.88 -8.36
CA LEU A 67 -5.15 -6.75 -9.80
C LEU A 67 -4.99 -8.06 -10.55
N ALA A 68 -4.06 -8.92 -10.13
CA ALA A 68 -3.91 -10.25 -10.70
C ALA A 68 -5.18 -11.07 -10.49
N ASN A 69 -5.76 -11.04 -9.29
CA ASN A 69 -7.01 -11.72 -8.96
C ASN A 69 -8.23 -11.12 -9.72
N ALA A 70 -8.19 -9.82 -10.05
CA ALA A 70 -9.22 -9.14 -10.82
C ALA A 70 -9.04 -9.27 -12.34
N GLY A 71 -7.92 -9.78 -12.84
CA GLY A 71 -7.59 -9.80 -14.26
C GLY A 71 -7.42 -8.40 -14.88
N GLN A 72 -6.97 -7.42 -14.08
CA GLN A 72 -6.84 -6.01 -14.49
C GLN A 72 -5.39 -5.61 -14.74
N ALA A 73 -5.18 -4.70 -15.69
CA ALA A 73 -3.85 -4.18 -16.01
C ALA A 73 -3.53 -2.95 -15.14
N ALA A 74 -2.44 -3.04 -14.38
CA ALA A 74 -2.02 -1.98 -13.45
C ALA A 74 -1.83 -0.60 -14.09
N ALA A 75 -1.34 -0.54 -15.32
CA ALA A 75 -1.09 0.72 -16.03
C ALA A 75 -2.36 1.52 -16.42
N LYS A 76 -3.54 0.91 -16.32
CA LYS A 76 -4.81 1.48 -16.83
C LYS A 76 -5.89 1.58 -15.74
N ILE A 77 -5.50 1.63 -14.49
CA ILE A 77 -6.45 1.68 -13.38
C ILE A 77 -6.18 2.88 -12.48
N ALA A 78 -7.22 3.65 -12.18
CA ALA A 78 -7.16 4.69 -11.17
C ALA A 78 -6.94 4.09 -9.79
N THR A 79 -6.27 4.80 -8.90
CA THR A 79 -5.86 4.27 -7.60
C THR A 79 -6.26 5.17 -6.46
N VAL A 80 -6.62 4.56 -5.34
CA VAL A 80 -6.78 5.22 -4.04
C VAL A 80 -5.86 4.53 -3.06
N PHE A 81 -4.87 5.25 -2.56
CA PHE A 81 -3.96 4.80 -1.50
C PHE A 81 -4.41 5.39 -0.17
N THR A 82 -4.52 4.57 0.86
CA THR A 82 -4.94 5.04 2.18
C THR A 82 -4.11 4.40 3.28
N SER A 83 -3.69 5.20 4.25
CA SER A 83 -2.90 4.79 5.40
C SER A 83 -3.19 5.71 6.58
N SER A 84 -3.13 5.19 7.80
CA SER A 84 -3.33 5.99 9.01
C SER A 84 -2.15 6.90 9.32
N GLY A 85 -0.92 6.44 9.07
CA GLY A 85 0.30 7.15 9.45
C GLY A 85 1.41 7.20 8.39
N GLY A 86 1.22 6.58 7.23
CA GLY A 86 2.27 6.51 6.21
C GLY A 86 3.45 5.64 6.67
N ASP A 87 4.67 6.13 6.54
CA ASP A 87 5.90 5.43 6.94
C ASP A 87 6.43 5.97 8.27
N GLY A 88 5.99 5.36 9.39
CA GLY A 88 6.41 5.73 10.74
C GLY A 88 7.92 5.58 10.97
N ASP A 89 8.54 4.53 10.42
CA ASP A 89 9.98 4.31 10.54
C ASP A 89 10.81 5.41 9.89
N VAL A 90 10.44 5.83 8.68
CA VAL A 90 11.13 6.90 7.97
C VAL A 90 11.00 8.23 8.71
N ILE A 91 9.81 8.55 9.20
CA ILE A 91 9.58 9.77 9.99
C ILE A 91 10.37 9.74 11.29
N HIS A 92 10.35 8.61 12.01
CA HIS A 92 11.12 8.43 13.23
C HIS A 92 12.63 8.68 13.01
N GLN A 93 13.22 8.04 12.01
CA GLN A 93 14.63 8.21 11.65
C GLN A 93 14.98 9.65 11.24
N ILE A 94 14.07 10.38 10.61
CA ILE A 94 14.25 11.81 10.32
C ILE A 94 14.24 12.60 11.62
N CYS A 95 13.29 12.34 12.52
CA CYS A 95 13.22 13.01 13.83
C CYS A 95 14.49 12.75 14.66
N GLU A 96 15.00 11.51 14.72
CA GLU A 96 16.25 11.18 15.38
C GLU A 96 17.42 12.00 14.81
N THR A 97 17.56 12.01 13.46
CA THR A 97 18.61 12.78 12.78
C THR A 97 18.56 14.28 13.12
N LEU A 98 17.37 14.83 13.27
CA LEU A 98 17.19 16.26 13.61
C LEU A 98 17.60 16.58 15.06
N THR A 99 17.77 15.58 15.93
CA THR A 99 18.32 15.77 17.30
C THR A 99 19.83 15.74 17.34
N GLU A 100 20.50 15.27 16.29
CA GLU A 100 21.94 15.24 16.17
C GLU A 100 22.52 16.64 15.85
N PRO A 101 23.79 16.92 16.20
CA PRO A 101 24.40 18.23 15.93
C PRO A 101 24.40 18.61 14.43
N GLU A 102 24.70 17.65 13.57
CA GLU A 102 24.86 17.83 12.13
C GLU A 102 23.54 18.02 11.39
N ARG A 103 22.47 17.38 11.89
CA ARG A 103 21.11 17.42 11.31
C ARG A 103 21.04 17.07 9.83
N GLU A 104 21.89 16.16 9.37
CA GLU A 104 22.01 15.77 7.96
C GLU A 104 20.97 14.72 7.59
N VAL A 105 19.78 15.15 7.18
CA VAL A 105 18.70 14.26 6.73
C VAL A 105 19.07 13.65 5.37
N SER A 106 18.99 12.32 5.29
CA SER A 106 19.19 11.59 4.03
C SER A 106 18.16 12.00 2.96
N PRO A 107 18.59 12.38 1.74
CA PRO A 107 17.67 12.70 0.64
C PRO A 107 16.69 11.56 0.33
N THR A 108 17.13 10.31 0.43
CA THR A 108 16.26 9.14 0.23
C THR A 108 15.19 9.02 1.32
N ARG A 109 15.53 9.26 2.60
CA ARG A 109 14.55 9.27 3.69
C ARG A 109 13.54 10.41 3.49
N PHE A 110 14.03 11.60 3.16
CA PHE A 110 13.17 12.75 2.88
C PHE A 110 12.21 12.47 1.72
N HIS A 111 12.71 11.89 0.62
CA HIS A 111 11.87 11.47 -0.52
C HIS A 111 10.76 10.49 -0.10
N ASN A 112 11.06 9.57 0.81
CA ASN A 112 10.11 8.54 1.26
C ASN A 112 9.16 9.00 2.39
N SER A 113 9.38 10.19 2.97
CA SER A 113 8.59 10.66 4.12
C SER A 113 7.21 11.21 3.75
N VAL A 114 6.94 11.42 2.48
CA VAL A 114 5.66 11.96 2.03
C VAL A 114 4.58 10.88 2.03
N HIS A 115 3.36 11.23 2.44
CA HIS A 115 2.25 10.29 2.56
C HIS A 115 1.90 9.59 1.23
N ASN A 116 2.13 10.25 0.10
CA ASN A 116 1.87 9.70 -1.23
C ASN A 116 3.05 8.92 -1.85
N ALA A 117 4.09 8.59 -1.08
CA ALA A 117 5.23 7.82 -1.60
C ALA A 117 4.81 6.49 -2.24
N PRO A 118 3.90 5.66 -1.66
CA PRO A 118 3.45 4.42 -2.30
C PRO A 118 2.78 4.64 -3.66
N ALA A 119 1.98 5.70 -3.81
CA ALA A 119 1.37 6.06 -5.09
C ALA A 119 2.43 6.46 -6.14
N GLY A 120 3.46 7.20 -5.75
CA GLY A 120 4.58 7.54 -6.62
C GLY A 120 5.36 6.32 -7.08
N TYR A 121 5.70 5.41 -6.17
CA TYR A 121 6.36 4.14 -6.49
C TYR A 121 5.48 3.22 -7.33
N TRP A 122 4.15 3.24 -7.12
CA TRP A 122 3.20 2.53 -7.98
C TRP A 122 3.30 3.00 -9.43
N GLY A 123 3.28 4.32 -9.66
CA GLY A 123 3.46 4.90 -11.01
C GLY A 123 4.78 4.48 -11.65
N ILE A 124 5.89 4.48 -10.90
CA ILE A 124 7.21 4.04 -11.39
C ILE A 124 7.18 2.54 -11.74
N ALA A 125 6.58 1.71 -10.88
CA ALA A 125 6.54 0.27 -11.05
C ALA A 125 5.67 -0.16 -12.24
N THR A 126 4.52 0.48 -12.44
CA THR A 126 3.49 0.04 -13.38
C THR A 126 3.44 0.83 -14.66
N GLY A 127 4.09 1.99 -14.72
CA GLY A 127 3.94 2.97 -15.80
C GLY A 127 2.54 3.58 -15.85
N ALA A 128 1.77 3.53 -14.74
CA ALA A 128 0.43 4.11 -14.68
C ALA A 128 0.47 5.64 -14.71
N HIS A 129 -0.44 6.22 -15.49
CA HIS A 129 -0.69 7.66 -15.59
C HIS A 129 -2.14 8.03 -15.26
N GLU A 130 -2.93 7.04 -14.82
CA GLU A 130 -4.31 7.25 -14.39
C GLU A 130 -4.36 8.04 -13.06
N PRO A 131 -5.50 8.66 -12.73
CA PRO A 131 -5.68 9.39 -11.49
C PRO A 131 -5.29 8.58 -10.26
N SER A 132 -4.62 9.23 -9.31
CA SER A 132 -4.21 8.59 -8.05
C SER A 132 -4.48 9.53 -6.89
N THR A 133 -5.28 9.06 -5.94
CA THR A 133 -5.61 9.76 -4.68
C THR A 133 -4.84 9.13 -3.54
N SER A 134 -4.24 9.95 -2.68
CA SER A 134 -3.66 9.49 -1.40
C SER A 134 -4.34 10.21 -0.25
N LEU A 135 -4.90 9.47 0.69
CA LEU A 135 -5.67 10.04 1.79
C LEU A 135 -5.37 9.38 3.14
N CYS A 136 -5.63 10.13 4.20
CA CYS A 136 -5.52 9.69 5.57
C CYS A 136 -6.74 10.20 6.35
N ALA A 137 -7.30 9.36 7.21
CA ALA A 137 -8.39 9.71 8.12
C ALA A 137 -8.19 9.03 9.48
N TYR A 138 -6.94 8.92 9.92
CA TYR A 138 -6.54 8.26 11.17
C TYR A 138 -7.11 6.83 11.24
N ASP A 139 -7.79 6.44 12.31
CA ASP A 139 -8.39 5.09 12.45
C ASP A 139 -9.48 4.78 11.39
N ALA A 140 -10.04 5.81 10.75
CA ALA A 140 -11.04 5.68 9.72
C ALA A 140 -10.47 5.62 8.29
N SER A 141 -9.13 5.53 8.13
CA SER A 141 -8.47 5.61 6.82
C SER A 141 -8.98 4.57 5.82
N PHE A 142 -9.15 3.31 6.24
CA PHE A 142 -9.72 2.28 5.36
C PHE A 142 -11.15 2.64 4.89
N ALA A 143 -12.00 3.05 5.83
CA ALA A 143 -13.39 3.41 5.50
C ALA A 143 -13.46 4.63 4.57
N ALA A 144 -12.62 5.64 4.82
CA ALA A 144 -12.53 6.82 3.97
C ALA A 144 -12.04 6.47 2.56
N GLY A 145 -11.00 5.62 2.45
CA GLY A 145 -10.52 5.12 1.16
C GLY A 145 -11.56 4.31 0.41
N LEU A 146 -12.34 3.49 1.11
CA LEU A 146 -13.42 2.72 0.51
C LEU A 146 -14.54 3.62 -0.04
N ILE A 147 -14.92 4.66 0.70
CA ILE A 147 -15.90 5.66 0.25
C ILE A 147 -15.39 6.39 -0.98
N GLU A 148 -14.14 6.84 -0.96
CA GLU A 148 -13.50 7.53 -2.09
C GLU A 148 -13.49 6.64 -3.34
N ALA A 149 -12.98 5.40 -3.23
CA ALA A 149 -12.94 4.46 -4.35
C ALA A 149 -14.35 4.14 -4.88
N ALA A 150 -15.32 3.90 -4.00
CA ALA A 150 -16.70 3.63 -4.38
C ALA A 150 -17.35 4.84 -5.08
N THR A 151 -17.01 6.06 -4.65
CA THR A 151 -17.49 7.29 -5.28
C THR A 151 -16.93 7.44 -6.68
N GLN A 152 -15.62 7.26 -6.88
CA GLN A 152 -15.00 7.28 -8.20
C GLN A 152 -15.62 6.24 -9.13
N VAL A 153 -15.74 4.97 -8.69
CA VAL A 153 -16.42 3.92 -9.48
C VAL A 153 -17.83 4.32 -9.89
N SER A 154 -18.59 4.95 -8.98
CA SER A 154 -20.00 5.28 -9.23
C SER A 154 -20.18 6.48 -10.16
N ILE A 155 -19.26 7.44 -10.13
CA ILE A 155 -19.31 8.67 -10.91
C ILE A 155 -18.65 8.48 -12.27
N ASP A 156 -17.44 7.90 -12.28
CA ASP A 156 -16.59 7.82 -13.46
C ASP A 156 -16.83 6.54 -14.28
N GLY A 157 -17.49 5.53 -13.68
CA GLY A 157 -17.92 4.31 -14.38
C GLY A 157 -16.80 3.34 -14.74
N HIS A 158 -15.61 3.46 -14.09
CA HIS A 158 -14.48 2.57 -14.32
C HIS A 158 -13.97 1.95 -13.00
N SER A 159 -13.19 0.88 -13.11
CA SER A 159 -12.62 0.21 -11.95
C SER A 159 -11.57 1.08 -11.27
N VAL A 160 -11.49 0.98 -9.95
CA VAL A 160 -10.50 1.68 -9.10
C VAL A 160 -9.81 0.66 -8.21
N LEU A 161 -8.50 0.75 -8.07
CA LEU A 161 -7.73 -0.02 -7.10
C LEU A 161 -7.65 0.75 -5.78
N LEU A 162 -8.26 0.21 -4.73
CA LEU A 162 -8.04 0.68 -3.37
C LEU A 162 -6.89 -0.10 -2.73
N VAL A 163 -5.88 0.59 -2.22
CA VAL A 163 -4.78 0.03 -1.43
C VAL A 163 -4.79 0.65 -0.04
N ALA A 164 -5.19 -0.12 0.95
CA ALA A 164 -5.07 0.25 2.37
C ALA A 164 -3.84 -0.43 2.97
N TYR A 165 -2.99 0.32 3.61
CA TYR A 165 -1.71 -0.17 4.12
C TYR A 165 -1.29 0.58 5.37
N ASP A 166 -0.73 -0.15 6.32
CA ASP A 166 -0.08 0.40 7.51
C ASP A 166 1.04 -0.56 7.96
N ALA A 167 1.98 -0.04 8.69
CA ALA A 167 3.03 -0.79 9.39
C ALA A 167 3.04 -0.39 10.87
N PRO A 168 3.56 -1.24 11.77
CA PRO A 168 3.75 -0.85 13.16
C PRO A 168 4.59 0.42 13.26
N TYR A 169 4.28 1.26 14.23
CA TYR A 169 5.16 2.38 14.58
C TYR A 169 6.42 1.87 15.26
N PRO A 170 7.57 2.56 15.13
CA PRO A 170 8.77 2.27 15.91
C PRO A 170 8.49 2.40 17.40
N GLU A 171 9.10 1.52 18.22
CA GLU A 171 9.00 1.53 19.69
C GLU A 171 9.88 2.64 20.31
#